data_14cfa511cacf167b93e6df9d8c383df8
#
_entry.id   14cfa511cacf167b93e6df9d8c383df8
#
_cell.length_a   1.000
_cell.length_b   1.000
_cell.length_c   1.000
_cell.angle_alpha   90.00
_cell.angle_beta   90.00
_cell.angle_gamma   90.00
#
_symmetry.space_group_name_H-M   'P 1'
#
loop_
_entity.id
_entity.type
_entity.pdbx_description
1 polymer ?
#
loop_
_entity_poly.entity_id
_entity_poly.type
_entity_poly.pdbx_seq_one_letter_code
_entity_poly.pdbx_strand_id
1 'polypeptide(L)'
;RPRGTPSPQLYSYKKEKLQELESLDSKGKIELYYADESHVCTDGYVPYGWQFKDEYVYIPSEKAARLNIFGMITRRNQYKGFTTQESINADRIVDYLDRFSFKVEKKTVVVLDNASVHRNRKIKEMRKIWEDRGLFLFYLPPYSPELNPAETLWRILKGKWIRPADYNTKDSLFYCTNRALASVGTNLFVNYSYV
;
A
#
# COMPACT_ATOMS: atom_id res chain seq x y z
N ARG A 1 5.71 18.53 11.73
CA ARG A 1 6.10 17.69 12.89
C ARG A 1 7.49 17.14 12.63
N PRO A 2 8.40 17.16 13.62
CA PRO A 2 9.67 16.50 13.44
C PRO A 2 9.42 15.01 13.17
N ARG A 3 9.98 14.46 12.09
CA ARG A 3 9.96 13.03 11.83
C ARG A 3 10.80 12.36 12.92
N GLY A 4 10.18 11.48 13.70
CA GLY A 4 10.94 10.65 14.62
C GLY A 4 11.88 9.76 13.79
N THR A 5 13.13 9.69 14.18
CA THR A 5 14.07 8.72 13.61
C THR A 5 13.93 7.39 14.36
N PRO A 6 13.91 6.24 13.68
CA PRO A 6 13.94 4.96 14.36
C PRO A 6 15.26 4.81 15.15
N SER A 7 15.24 4.01 16.22
CA SER A 7 16.48 3.61 16.86
C SER A 7 17.39 2.93 15.83
N PRO A 8 18.66 3.36 15.66
CA PRO A 8 19.57 2.77 14.66
C PRO A 8 19.71 1.26 14.80
N GLN A 9 19.75 0.76 16.03
CA GLN A 9 19.86 -0.66 16.33
C GLN A 9 18.61 -1.43 15.88
N LEU A 10 17.40 -0.91 16.19
CA LEU A 10 16.13 -1.51 15.76
C LEU A 10 16.00 -1.48 14.24
N TYR A 11 16.40 -0.39 13.61
CA TYR A 11 16.37 -0.26 12.16
C TYR A 11 17.28 -1.31 11.49
N SER A 12 18.55 -1.40 11.91
CA SER A 12 19.49 -2.37 11.34
C SER A 12 19.03 -3.80 11.53
N TYR A 13 18.56 -4.16 12.72
CA TYR A 13 18.01 -5.49 13.01
C TYR A 13 16.81 -5.83 12.12
N LYS A 14 15.87 -4.90 12.00
CA LYS A 14 14.66 -5.12 11.19
C LYS A 14 14.97 -5.18 9.70
N LYS A 15 15.91 -4.37 9.22
CA LYS A 15 16.39 -4.41 7.84
C LYS A 15 17.04 -5.75 7.50
N GLU A 16 17.91 -6.26 8.38
CA GLU A 16 18.52 -7.58 8.22
C GLU A 16 17.48 -8.69 8.16
N LYS A 17 16.49 -8.69 9.08
CA LYS A 17 15.41 -9.66 9.07
C LYS A 17 14.54 -9.59 7.81
N LEU A 18 14.30 -8.39 7.30
CA LEU A 18 13.58 -8.21 6.03
C LEU A 18 14.38 -8.80 4.86
N GLN A 19 15.70 -8.60 4.80
CA GLN A 19 16.58 -9.19 3.79
C GLN A 19 16.58 -10.73 3.86
N GLU A 20 16.54 -11.32 5.05
CA GLU A 20 16.37 -12.77 5.21
C GLU A 20 15.04 -13.23 4.61
N LEU A 21 13.93 -12.52 4.88
CA LEU A 21 12.61 -12.84 4.30
C LEU A 21 12.62 -12.70 2.77
N GLU A 22 13.23 -11.66 2.23
CA GLU A 22 13.39 -11.47 0.78
C GLU A 22 14.20 -12.61 0.15
N SER A 23 15.26 -13.06 0.81
CA SER A 23 16.02 -14.25 0.37
C SER A 23 15.19 -15.52 0.39
N LEU A 24 14.33 -15.73 1.37
CA LEU A 24 13.42 -16.87 1.41
C LEU A 24 12.35 -16.78 0.30
N ASP A 25 11.82 -15.59 0.03
CA ASP A 25 10.86 -15.36 -1.05
C ASP A 25 11.50 -15.61 -2.43
N SER A 26 12.71 -15.10 -2.67
CA SER A 26 13.43 -15.31 -3.93
C SER A 26 13.72 -16.79 -4.21
N LYS A 27 13.94 -17.59 -3.16
CA LYS A 27 14.09 -19.05 -3.22
C LYS A 27 12.75 -19.81 -3.30
N GLY A 28 11.63 -19.10 -3.37
CA GLY A 28 10.30 -19.70 -3.45
C GLY A 28 9.82 -20.41 -2.17
N LYS A 29 10.53 -20.25 -1.04
CA LYS A 29 10.19 -20.91 0.24
C LYS A 29 9.01 -20.26 0.96
N ILE A 30 8.79 -18.98 0.72
CA ILE A 30 7.66 -18.22 1.26
C ILE A 30 7.07 -17.33 0.15
N GLU A 31 5.93 -16.70 0.42
CA GLU A 31 5.44 -15.53 -0.30
C GLU A 31 5.58 -14.30 0.59
N LEU A 32 6.15 -13.21 0.05
CA LEU A 32 6.38 -11.98 0.78
C LEU A 32 5.56 -10.85 0.15
N TYR A 33 4.52 -10.40 0.85
CA TYR A 33 3.71 -9.26 0.49
C TYR A 33 4.09 -8.04 1.32
N TYR A 34 4.09 -6.88 0.69
CA TYR A 34 4.23 -5.58 1.35
C TYR A 34 2.89 -4.88 1.31
N ALA A 35 2.36 -4.58 2.47
CA ALA A 35 1.06 -3.97 2.63
C ALA A 35 1.15 -2.51 3.05
N ASP A 36 0.22 -1.71 2.56
CA ASP A 36 0.10 -0.30 2.91
C ASP A 36 -1.28 0.24 2.53
N GLU A 37 -1.67 1.37 3.14
CA GLU A 37 -2.84 2.13 2.77
C GLU A 37 -2.50 3.32 1.89
N SER A 38 -3.40 3.60 0.96
CA SER A 38 -3.33 4.79 0.12
C SER A 38 -4.72 5.34 -0.16
N HIS A 39 -4.80 6.43 -0.87
CA HIS A 39 -6.07 6.95 -1.38
C HIS A 39 -5.85 7.77 -2.64
N VAL A 40 -6.92 7.91 -3.41
CA VAL A 40 -7.07 8.91 -4.46
C VAL A 40 -8.29 9.76 -4.15
N CYS A 41 -8.27 11.02 -4.54
CA CYS A 41 -9.39 11.95 -4.35
C CYS A 41 -9.51 12.90 -5.53
N THR A 42 -10.72 13.40 -5.75
CA THR A 42 -11.00 14.40 -6.80
C THR A 42 -10.56 15.81 -6.42
N ASP A 43 -10.03 16.03 -5.20
CA ASP A 43 -9.36 17.30 -4.88
C ASP A 43 -8.24 17.51 -5.87
N GLY A 44 -8.29 18.65 -6.55
CA GLY A 44 -7.45 18.94 -7.69
C GLY A 44 -5.97 18.63 -7.40
N TYR A 45 -5.49 17.55 -7.98
CA TYR A 45 -4.07 17.40 -8.19
C TYR A 45 -3.68 18.48 -9.18
N VAL A 46 -3.25 19.63 -8.66
CA VAL A 46 -2.66 20.69 -9.47
C VAL A 46 -1.23 20.29 -9.73
N PRO A 47 -0.90 19.74 -10.90
CA PRO A 47 0.50 19.56 -11.26
C PRO A 47 1.13 20.96 -11.25
N TYR A 48 2.36 21.07 -10.78
CA TYR A 48 3.15 22.28 -10.92
C TYR A 48 3.13 22.70 -12.40
N GLY A 49 2.54 23.85 -12.70
CA GLY A 49 2.44 24.42 -14.02
C GLY A 49 2.97 25.85 -14.00
N TRP A 50 3.52 26.29 -15.14
CA TRP A 50 3.85 27.68 -15.34
C TRP A 50 2.56 28.47 -15.57
N GLN A 51 2.37 29.58 -14.86
CA GLN A 51 1.23 30.46 -14.98
C GLN A 51 1.77 31.87 -15.30
N PHE A 52 1.15 32.53 -16.23
CA PHE A 52 1.48 33.95 -16.48
C PHE A 52 0.98 34.79 -15.30
N LYS A 53 1.68 35.89 -15.07
CA LYS A 53 1.24 36.87 -14.07
C LYS A 53 -0.17 37.34 -14.45
N ASP A 54 -1.09 37.32 -13.49
CA ASP A 54 -2.50 37.72 -13.64
C ASP A 54 -3.41 36.71 -14.38
N GLU A 55 -2.96 35.50 -14.68
CA GLU A 55 -3.85 34.37 -15.03
C GLU A 55 -4.38 33.63 -13.79
N TYR A 56 -5.69 33.40 -13.78
CA TYR A 56 -6.34 32.64 -12.72
C TYR A 56 -6.80 31.29 -13.26
N VAL A 57 -6.24 30.21 -12.73
CA VAL A 57 -6.72 28.85 -12.98
C VAL A 57 -7.76 28.53 -11.91
N TYR A 58 -9.03 28.50 -12.31
CA TYR A 58 -10.10 28.10 -11.41
C TYR A 58 -10.11 26.59 -11.27
N ILE A 59 -9.94 26.12 -10.04
CA ILE A 59 -10.09 24.70 -9.70
C ILE A 59 -11.50 24.54 -9.14
N PRO A 60 -12.36 23.69 -9.74
CA PRO A 60 -13.69 23.42 -9.17
C PRO A 60 -13.53 22.92 -7.74
N SER A 61 -14.10 23.61 -6.79
CA SER A 61 -14.14 23.21 -5.37
C SER A 61 -15.45 22.53 -5.10
N GLU A 62 -15.59 21.27 -5.49
CA GLU A 62 -16.66 20.40 -5.04
C GLU A 62 -16.20 19.60 -3.81
N LYS A 63 -17.15 19.01 -3.07
CA LYS A 63 -16.80 18.12 -1.96
C LYS A 63 -16.02 16.93 -2.50
N ALA A 64 -14.75 16.85 -2.13
CA ALA A 64 -13.85 15.83 -2.64
C ALA A 64 -14.37 14.43 -2.42
N ALA A 65 -14.52 13.69 -3.51
CA ALA A 65 -14.76 12.25 -3.43
C ALA A 65 -13.44 11.52 -3.22
N ARG A 66 -13.42 10.63 -2.23
CA ARG A 66 -12.21 9.89 -1.84
C ARG A 66 -12.43 8.39 -1.99
N LEU A 67 -11.47 7.71 -2.61
CA LEU A 67 -11.37 6.26 -2.65
C LEU A 67 -10.14 5.84 -1.84
N ASN A 68 -10.37 5.13 -0.75
CA ASN A 68 -9.32 4.57 0.08
C ASN A 68 -8.95 3.18 -0.44
N ILE A 69 -7.69 2.84 -0.34
CA ILE A 69 -7.08 1.62 -0.89
C ILE A 69 -6.29 0.95 0.23
N PHE A 70 -6.56 -0.31 0.52
CA PHE A 70 -5.63 -1.20 1.21
C PHE A 70 -5.07 -2.15 0.19
N GLY A 71 -3.76 -2.21 0.05
CA GLY A 71 -3.11 -3.05 -0.95
C GLY A 71 -1.90 -3.79 -0.42
N MET A 72 -1.70 -4.98 -0.93
CA MET A 72 -0.54 -5.83 -0.68
C MET A 72 0.09 -6.20 -2.02
N ILE A 73 1.40 -6.04 -2.15
CA ILE A 73 2.11 -6.34 -3.40
C ILE A 73 3.39 -7.13 -3.11
N THR A 74 3.69 -8.09 -3.97
CA THR A 74 5.00 -8.76 -3.98
C THR A 74 5.95 -8.04 -4.93
N ARG A 75 7.26 -8.26 -4.80
CA ARG A 75 8.24 -7.76 -5.79
C ARG A 75 8.06 -8.38 -7.18
N ARG A 76 7.31 -9.47 -7.31
CA ARG A 76 6.91 -10.10 -8.57
C ARG A 76 5.60 -9.52 -9.15
N ASN A 77 5.12 -8.39 -8.61
CA ASN A 77 3.90 -7.72 -9.04
C ASN A 77 2.61 -8.52 -8.83
N GLN A 78 2.57 -9.44 -7.88
CA GLN A 78 1.30 -10.01 -7.45
C GLN A 78 0.61 -9.02 -6.51
N TYR A 79 -0.50 -8.48 -6.95
CA TYR A 79 -1.29 -7.51 -6.18
C TYR A 79 -2.53 -8.17 -5.58
N LYS A 80 -2.81 -7.86 -4.33
CA LYS A 80 -4.03 -8.18 -3.59
C LYS A 80 -4.47 -6.95 -2.81
N GLY A 81 -5.77 -6.69 -2.74
CA GLY A 81 -6.24 -5.52 -1.99
C GLY A 81 -7.73 -5.28 -2.18
N PHE A 82 -8.21 -4.21 -1.57
CA PHE A 82 -9.57 -3.71 -1.75
C PHE A 82 -9.58 -2.19 -1.77
N THR A 83 -10.65 -1.65 -2.34
CA THR A 83 -10.94 -0.22 -2.34
C THR A 83 -12.26 0.04 -1.63
N THR A 84 -12.39 1.19 -1.00
CA THR A 84 -13.61 1.60 -0.30
C THR A 84 -13.72 3.12 -0.23
N GLN A 85 -14.94 3.64 -0.24
CA GLN A 85 -15.19 5.06 0.03
C GLN A 85 -15.22 5.38 1.53
N GLU A 86 -15.31 4.37 2.36
CA GLU A 86 -15.26 4.52 3.81
C GLU A 86 -13.82 4.47 4.34
N SER A 87 -13.60 4.96 5.55
CA SER A 87 -12.28 4.91 6.19
C SER A 87 -11.81 3.48 6.39
N ILE A 88 -10.54 3.23 6.09
CA ILE A 88 -9.87 1.97 6.42
C ILE A 88 -9.52 2.02 7.91
N ASN A 89 -10.02 1.04 8.64
CA ASN A 89 -9.79 0.85 10.06
C ASN A 89 -9.31 -0.58 10.35
N ALA A 90 -8.95 -0.85 11.59
CA ALA A 90 -8.45 -2.16 11.99
C ALA A 90 -9.43 -3.30 11.68
N ASP A 91 -10.74 -3.07 11.79
CA ASP A 91 -11.75 -4.11 11.54
C ASP A 91 -11.77 -4.55 10.09
N ARG A 92 -11.67 -3.59 9.16
CA ARG A 92 -11.60 -3.89 7.71
C ARG A 92 -10.32 -4.61 7.34
N ILE A 93 -9.19 -4.24 7.96
CA ILE A 93 -7.91 -4.91 7.74
C ILE A 93 -7.97 -6.34 8.28
N VAL A 94 -8.51 -6.54 9.48
CA VAL A 94 -8.70 -7.86 10.09
C VAL A 94 -9.58 -8.73 9.21
N ASP A 95 -10.76 -8.26 8.80
CA ASP A 95 -11.67 -8.99 7.94
C ASP A 95 -11.03 -9.37 6.59
N TYR A 96 -10.26 -8.47 6.01
CA TYR A 96 -9.55 -8.74 4.77
C TYR A 96 -8.43 -9.77 4.94
N LEU A 97 -7.57 -9.60 5.95
CA LEU A 97 -6.46 -10.53 6.22
C LEU A 97 -6.98 -11.90 6.66
N ASP A 98 -8.10 -11.96 7.40
CA ASP A 98 -8.71 -13.23 7.80
C ASP A 98 -9.19 -14.00 6.57
N ARG A 99 -9.96 -13.37 5.68
CA ARG A 99 -10.39 -13.97 4.41
C ARG A 99 -9.19 -14.35 3.52
N PHE A 100 -8.15 -13.54 3.50
CA PHE A 100 -6.92 -13.85 2.76
C PHE A 100 -6.21 -15.07 3.34
N SER A 101 -6.19 -15.22 4.67
CA SER A 101 -5.51 -16.34 5.34
C SER A 101 -6.06 -17.72 4.94
N PHE A 102 -7.34 -17.81 4.56
CA PHE A 102 -7.92 -19.07 4.04
C PHE A 102 -7.45 -19.44 2.63
N LYS A 103 -6.86 -18.50 1.90
CA LYS A 103 -6.36 -18.70 0.52
C LYS A 103 -4.85 -18.89 0.46
N VAL A 104 -4.21 -18.94 1.62
CA VAL A 104 -2.76 -19.14 1.74
C VAL A 104 -2.44 -20.62 1.49
N GLU A 105 -1.72 -20.89 0.39
CA GLU A 105 -1.32 -22.25 0.00
C GLU A 105 0.08 -22.62 0.51
N LYS A 106 0.91 -21.62 0.74
CA LYS A 106 2.24 -21.78 1.34
C LYS A 106 2.51 -20.67 2.34
N LYS A 107 3.53 -20.83 3.18
CA LYS A 107 3.92 -19.84 4.17
C LYS A 107 4.02 -18.45 3.55
N THR A 108 3.17 -17.55 4.00
CA THR A 108 3.05 -16.18 3.51
C THR A 108 3.36 -15.19 4.62
N VAL A 109 4.19 -14.20 4.34
CA VAL A 109 4.51 -13.11 5.26
C VAL A 109 3.97 -11.81 4.68
N VAL A 110 3.20 -11.07 5.48
CA VAL A 110 2.73 -9.72 5.15
C VAL A 110 3.54 -8.73 5.98
N VAL A 111 4.29 -7.89 5.27
CA VAL A 111 5.07 -6.79 5.84
C VAL A 111 4.14 -5.58 5.96
N LEU A 112 4.04 -5.03 7.15
CA LEU A 112 3.22 -3.87 7.50
C LEU A 112 4.12 -2.77 8.07
N ASP A 113 3.73 -1.52 7.89
CA ASP A 113 4.34 -0.44 8.64
C ASP A 113 3.97 -0.52 10.13
N ASN A 114 4.54 0.38 10.92
CA ASN A 114 4.30 0.40 12.35
C ASN A 114 3.18 1.37 12.77
N ALA A 115 2.19 1.62 11.90
CA ALA A 115 1.04 2.46 12.20
C ALA A 115 0.19 1.89 13.34
N SER A 116 -0.52 2.77 14.05
CA SER A 116 -1.36 2.37 15.20
C SER A 116 -2.49 1.42 14.79
N VAL A 117 -3.03 1.58 13.60
CA VAL A 117 -4.07 0.70 13.04
C VAL A 117 -3.59 -0.75 12.91
N HIS A 118 -2.34 -0.97 12.50
CA HIS A 118 -1.73 -2.29 12.35
C HIS A 118 -1.32 -2.92 13.69
N ARG A 119 -1.22 -2.13 14.76
CA ARG A 119 -0.92 -2.60 16.13
C ARG A 119 -2.14 -2.73 17.01
N ASN A 120 -3.32 -2.65 16.42
CA ASN A 120 -4.59 -2.77 17.13
C ASN A 120 -4.72 -4.12 17.87
N ARG A 121 -5.45 -4.12 18.98
CA ARG A 121 -5.71 -5.30 19.79
C ARG A 121 -6.31 -6.45 18.97
N LYS A 122 -7.28 -6.15 18.08
CA LYS A 122 -7.94 -7.15 17.25
C LYS A 122 -6.96 -7.89 16.32
N ILE A 123 -5.99 -7.17 15.71
CA ILE A 123 -4.95 -7.79 14.88
C ILE A 123 -4.07 -8.72 15.73
N LYS A 124 -3.74 -8.32 16.96
CA LYS A 124 -2.95 -9.17 17.87
C LYS A 124 -3.69 -10.44 18.26
N GLU A 125 -5.00 -10.36 18.52
CA GLU A 125 -5.85 -11.49 18.85
C GLU A 125 -5.96 -12.49 17.69
N MET A 126 -6.06 -12.01 16.45
CA MET A 126 -6.14 -12.85 15.26
C MET A 126 -4.80 -13.48 14.84
N ARG A 127 -3.69 -12.93 15.32
CA ARG A 127 -2.34 -13.31 14.85
C ARG A 127 -2.08 -14.82 14.96
N LYS A 128 -2.40 -15.44 16.08
CA LYS A 128 -2.18 -16.87 16.29
C LYS A 128 -3.00 -17.72 15.31
N ILE A 129 -4.24 -17.34 15.06
CA ILE A 129 -5.14 -18.01 14.12
C ILE A 129 -4.56 -17.94 12.69
N TRP A 130 -4.04 -16.78 12.30
CA TRP A 130 -3.42 -16.61 10.98
C TRP A 130 -2.11 -17.38 10.86
N GLU A 131 -1.28 -17.40 11.89
CA GLU A 131 -0.03 -18.16 11.91
C GLU A 131 -0.29 -19.67 11.75
N ASP A 132 -1.33 -20.19 12.37
CA ASP A 132 -1.76 -21.60 12.24
C ASP A 132 -2.25 -21.93 10.80
N ARG A 133 -2.71 -20.91 10.04
CA ARG A 133 -3.06 -21.01 8.63
C ARG A 133 -1.90 -20.71 7.67
N GLY A 134 -0.70 -20.41 8.19
CA GLY A 134 0.48 -20.10 7.39
C GLY A 134 0.65 -18.63 7.02
N LEU A 135 -0.17 -17.71 7.57
CA LEU A 135 -0.05 -16.26 7.37
C LEU A 135 0.63 -15.60 8.56
N PHE A 136 1.74 -14.94 8.32
CA PHE A 136 2.59 -14.28 9.32
C PHE A 136 2.64 -12.77 9.08
N LEU A 137 2.72 -11.98 10.15
CA LEU A 137 2.88 -10.54 10.07
C LEU A 137 4.30 -10.13 10.49
N PHE A 138 4.92 -9.30 9.68
CA PHE A 138 6.21 -8.66 9.99
C PHE A 138 6.04 -7.14 10.00
N TYR A 139 6.48 -6.48 11.07
CA TYR A 139 6.37 -5.04 11.21
C TYR A 139 7.70 -4.36 10.93
N LEU A 140 7.68 -3.38 10.03
CA LEU A 140 8.81 -2.50 9.74
C LEU A 140 9.18 -1.64 10.97
N PRO A 141 10.39 -1.10 11.03
CA PRO A 141 10.72 -0.10 12.02
C PRO A 141 9.85 1.16 11.80
N PRO A 142 9.58 1.93 12.87
CA PRO A 142 8.86 3.19 12.74
C PRO A 142 9.56 4.14 11.74
N TYR A 143 8.78 4.91 10.97
CA TYR A 143 9.29 5.94 10.06
C TYR A 143 10.27 5.43 8.98
N SER A 144 10.06 4.25 8.43
CA SER A 144 10.94 3.63 7.42
C SER A 144 10.18 3.26 6.14
N PRO A 145 9.53 4.23 5.45
CA PRO A 145 8.76 3.97 4.24
C PRO A 145 9.64 3.46 3.08
N GLU A 146 10.94 3.79 3.07
CA GLU A 146 11.91 3.31 2.09
C GLU A 146 12.08 1.78 2.11
N LEU A 147 11.71 1.12 3.20
CA LEU A 147 11.70 -0.34 3.31
C LEU A 147 10.39 -0.98 2.81
N ASN A 148 9.40 -0.16 2.41
CA ASN A 148 8.10 -0.66 1.95
C ASN A 148 7.89 -0.45 0.44
N PRO A 149 8.09 -1.46 -0.41
CA PRO A 149 7.83 -1.39 -1.84
C PRO A 149 6.41 -0.94 -2.23
N ALA A 150 5.40 -1.09 -1.38
CA ALA A 150 4.05 -0.62 -1.64
C ALA A 150 4.00 0.90 -1.85
N GLU A 151 4.88 1.68 -1.22
CA GLU A 151 5.01 3.13 -1.46
C GLU A 151 5.35 3.43 -2.93
N THR A 152 6.18 2.60 -3.55
CA THR A 152 6.51 2.73 -4.98
C THR A 152 5.29 2.45 -5.86
N LEU A 153 4.47 1.46 -5.51
CA LEU A 153 3.21 1.20 -6.20
C LEU A 153 2.31 2.44 -6.17
N TRP A 154 2.13 3.06 -5.00
CA TRP A 154 1.27 4.24 -4.88
C TRP A 154 1.79 5.44 -5.66
N ARG A 155 3.10 5.65 -5.65
CA ARG A 155 3.73 6.73 -6.44
C ARG A 155 3.52 6.52 -7.94
N ILE A 156 3.64 5.29 -8.43
CA ILE A 156 3.44 4.96 -9.85
C ILE A 156 1.96 5.01 -10.22
N LEU A 157 1.07 4.47 -9.38
CA LEU A 157 -0.38 4.54 -9.57
C LEU A 157 -0.84 5.98 -9.78
N LYS A 158 -0.48 6.87 -8.83
CA LYS A 158 -0.92 8.28 -8.85
C LYS A 158 -0.20 9.13 -9.89
N GLY A 159 1.07 8.85 -10.15
CA GLY A 159 1.90 9.69 -11.01
C GLY A 159 1.99 9.25 -12.47
N LYS A 160 1.61 8.00 -12.79
CA LYS A 160 1.76 7.46 -14.16
C LYS A 160 0.52 6.75 -14.68
N TRP A 161 -0.19 5.98 -13.84
CA TRP A 161 -1.29 5.13 -14.32
C TRP A 161 -2.64 5.83 -14.29
N ILE A 162 -2.85 6.74 -13.34
CA ILE A 162 -4.01 7.64 -13.32
C ILE A 162 -3.59 8.93 -14.02
N ARG A 163 -4.31 9.29 -15.10
CA ARG A 163 -4.02 10.48 -15.90
C ARG A 163 -4.73 11.69 -15.29
N PRO A 164 -4.25 12.92 -15.52
CA PRO A 164 -4.91 14.13 -15.04
C PRO A 164 -6.40 14.21 -15.38
N ALA A 165 -6.79 13.79 -16.60
CA ALA A 165 -8.20 13.76 -17.01
C ALA A 165 -9.07 12.79 -16.21
N ASP A 166 -8.49 11.76 -15.62
CA ASP A 166 -9.23 10.78 -14.85
C ASP A 166 -9.70 11.35 -13.49
N TYR A 167 -9.11 12.46 -13.04
CA TYR A 167 -9.49 13.19 -11.81
C TYR A 167 -10.71 14.11 -11.98
N ASN A 168 -11.19 14.33 -13.21
CA ASN A 168 -12.27 15.29 -13.50
C ASN A 168 -13.62 14.87 -12.88
N THR A 169 -13.87 13.58 -12.71
CA THR A 169 -15.08 13.09 -12.06
C THR A 169 -14.78 11.95 -11.11
N LYS A 170 -15.63 11.82 -10.08
CA LYS A 170 -15.55 10.70 -9.12
C LYS A 170 -15.56 9.34 -9.84
N ASP A 171 -16.49 9.15 -10.76
CA ASP A 171 -16.68 7.85 -11.42
C ASP A 171 -15.50 7.48 -12.31
N SER A 172 -14.95 8.45 -13.05
CA SER A 172 -13.74 8.25 -13.85
C SER A 172 -12.56 7.86 -12.97
N LEU A 173 -12.31 8.64 -11.90
CA LEU A 173 -11.19 8.40 -11.00
C LEU A 173 -11.27 7.01 -10.35
N PHE A 174 -12.44 6.64 -9.85
CA PHE A 174 -12.64 5.35 -9.17
C PHE A 174 -12.52 4.18 -10.13
N TYR A 175 -13.12 4.31 -11.32
CA TYR A 175 -13.01 3.29 -12.37
C TYR A 175 -11.56 3.10 -12.82
N CYS A 176 -10.83 4.19 -13.16
CA CYS A 176 -9.45 4.12 -13.61
C CYS A 176 -8.53 3.58 -12.52
N THR A 177 -8.74 3.97 -11.25
CA THR A 177 -7.98 3.42 -10.12
C THR A 177 -8.18 1.91 -9.98
N ASN A 178 -9.42 1.44 -9.94
CA ASN A 178 -9.72 0.01 -9.80
C ASN A 178 -9.20 -0.79 -11.00
N ARG A 179 -9.35 -0.27 -12.22
CA ARG A 179 -8.82 -0.89 -13.44
C ARG A 179 -7.30 -0.99 -13.41
N ALA A 180 -6.61 0.07 -12.99
CA ALA A 180 -5.15 0.05 -12.87
C ALA A 180 -4.69 -1.01 -11.85
N LEU A 181 -5.30 -1.04 -10.65
CA LEU A 181 -4.97 -2.02 -9.63
C LEU A 181 -5.25 -3.47 -10.08
N ALA A 182 -6.36 -3.71 -10.77
CA ALA A 182 -6.69 -5.02 -11.35
C ALA A 182 -5.72 -5.46 -12.46
N SER A 183 -5.03 -4.52 -13.09
CA SER A 183 -4.07 -4.79 -14.17
C SER A 183 -2.63 -5.00 -13.67
N VAL A 184 -2.37 -4.83 -12.38
CA VAL A 184 -1.03 -5.05 -11.80
C VAL A 184 -0.65 -6.52 -11.93
N GLY A 185 0.55 -6.77 -12.47
CA GLY A 185 1.08 -8.12 -12.71
C GLY A 185 0.60 -8.77 -14.00
N THR A 186 -0.27 -8.10 -14.78
CA THR A 186 -0.67 -8.57 -16.13
C THR A 186 -0.27 -7.58 -17.20
N ASN A 187 -0.80 -6.36 -17.16
CA ASN A 187 -0.52 -5.29 -18.13
C ASN A 187 0.28 -4.13 -17.52
N LEU A 188 0.26 -3.99 -16.22
CA LEU A 188 0.96 -2.94 -15.47
C LEU A 188 1.94 -3.57 -14.50
N PHE A 189 3.18 -3.08 -14.54
CA PHE A 189 4.27 -3.60 -13.72
C PHE A 189 5.00 -2.47 -13.01
N VAL A 190 5.34 -2.72 -11.75
CA VAL A 190 6.23 -1.89 -10.96
C VAL A 190 7.64 -2.47 -11.05
N ASN A 191 8.59 -1.68 -11.53
CA ASN A 191 9.99 -2.06 -11.52
C ASN A 191 10.60 -1.70 -10.17
N TYR A 192 10.92 -2.71 -9.38
CA TYR A 192 11.59 -2.55 -8.10
C TYR A 192 13.09 -2.61 -8.29
N SER A 193 13.81 -1.55 -7.91
CA SER A 193 15.25 -1.63 -7.73
C SER A 193 15.54 -2.49 -6.50
N TYR A 194 16.38 -3.47 -6.62
CA TYR A 194 16.95 -4.15 -5.45
C TYR A 194 17.91 -3.19 -4.77
N VAL A 195 17.70 -2.94 -3.49
CA VAL A 195 18.54 -2.07 -2.65
C VAL A 195 19.67 -2.88 -2.06
#